data_78880e20c644555c15e77e14214215c6
#
_entry.id   78880e20c644555c15e77e14214215c6
#
_cell.length_a   1.000
_cell.length_b   1.000
_cell.length_c   1.000
_cell.angle_alpha   90.00
_cell.angle_beta   90.00
_cell.angle_gamma   90.00
#
_symmetry.space_group_name_H-M   'P 1'
#
loop_
_entity.id
_entity.type
_entity.pdbx_description
1 polymer ?
#
loop_
_entity_poly.entity_id
_entity_poly.type
_entity_poly.pdbx_seq_one_letter_code
_entity_poly.pdbx_strand_id
1 'polypeptide(L)'
;MIQDNEVFVIDDFIEKEYQEQIKNVLLGSEAFDEQEFPWYFIEDVTAAGDDDSQHRPAMSHQYVEFQDDKDAMGVIASDFHDMFIPMLQRAAFKFRMPYVNALQGRSFLQFPTNIKQSVDLPHIDIYSRKHLVCLYYVCDSDGDTIIYNERHGDYKENFSEWTVENVKERVAPELTIKQRVTPKQGRVVLFDGWLMHTAEQPINNVRCIVNYNLD
;
A
#
# COMPACT_ATOMS: atom_id res chain seq x y z
N MET A 1 -9.38 -3.45 18.36
CA MET A 1 -9.81 -2.90 17.06
C MET A 1 -9.23 -1.50 16.92
N ILE A 2 -8.67 -1.15 15.78
CA ILE A 2 -8.25 0.22 15.50
C ILE A 2 -9.51 1.08 15.49
N GLN A 3 -9.46 2.19 16.22
CA GLN A 3 -10.57 3.15 16.21
C GLN A 3 -10.57 3.89 14.88
N ASP A 4 -11.73 4.34 14.47
CA ASP A 4 -11.87 5.17 13.28
C ASP A 4 -10.91 6.37 13.39
N ASN A 5 -10.19 6.65 12.31
CA ASN A 5 -9.19 7.73 12.23
C ASN A 5 -7.83 7.51 12.95
N GLU A 6 -7.51 6.34 13.48
CA GLU A 6 -6.17 6.11 14.03
C GLU A 6 -5.15 5.73 12.96
N VAL A 7 -3.92 6.22 13.12
CA VAL A 7 -2.74 5.86 12.31
C VAL A 7 -1.61 5.49 13.26
N PHE A 8 -1.07 4.30 13.09
CA PHE A 8 0.07 3.81 13.86
C PHE A 8 1.29 3.65 12.96
N VAL A 9 2.39 4.27 13.33
CA VAL A 9 3.69 4.11 12.68
C VAL A 9 4.64 3.44 13.64
N ILE A 10 5.17 2.29 13.26
CA ILE A 10 5.97 1.44 14.16
C ILE A 10 7.24 1.03 13.44
N ASP A 11 8.38 1.47 13.96
CA ASP A 11 9.70 1.06 13.48
C ASP A 11 10.06 -0.32 14.02
N ASP A 12 10.90 -1.03 13.26
CA ASP A 12 11.39 -2.36 13.61
C ASP A 12 10.26 -3.31 14.02
N PHE A 13 9.19 -3.32 13.21
CA PHE A 13 7.98 -4.07 13.50
C PHE A 13 8.19 -5.58 13.54
N ILE A 14 9.16 -6.09 12.79
CA ILE A 14 9.63 -7.47 12.81
C ILE A 14 11.14 -7.49 13.08
N GLU A 15 11.68 -8.65 13.46
CA GLU A 15 13.09 -8.81 13.80
C GLU A 15 14.01 -8.45 12.61
N LYS A 16 15.19 -7.89 12.88
CA LYS A 16 16.13 -7.39 11.86
C LYS A 16 16.50 -8.44 10.82
N GLU A 17 16.81 -9.64 11.25
CA GLU A 17 17.15 -10.76 10.39
C GLU A 17 16.01 -11.07 9.42
N TYR A 18 14.78 -10.94 9.88
CA TYR A 18 13.60 -11.17 9.06
C TYR A 18 13.33 -10.01 8.08
N GLN A 19 13.62 -8.78 8.49
CA GLN A 19 13.59 -7.61 7.59
C GLN A 19 14.56 -7.82 6.41
N GLU A 20 15.80 -8.29 6.69
CA GLU A 20 16.80 -8.56 5.67
C GLU A 20 16.38 -9.72 4.75
N GLN A 21 15.76 -10.78 5.29
CA GLN A 21 15.22 -11.87 4.46
C GLN A 21 14.18 -11.37 3.46
N ILE A 22 13.18 -10.60 3.93
CA ILE A 22 12.16 -10.02 3.05
C ILE A 22 12.81 -9.13 1.99
N LYS A 23 13.74 -8.27 2.38
CA LYS A 23 14.43 -7.37 1.47
C LYS A 23 15.22 -8.15 0.41
N ASN A 24 15.96 -9.15 0.83
CA ASN A 24 16.77 -9.98 -0.09
C ASN A 24 15.90 -10.74 -1.10
N VAL A 25 14.74 -11.25 -0.67
CA VAL A 25 13.80 -11.91 -1.58
C VAL A 25 13.22 -10.93 -2.58
N LEU A 26 12.76 -9.74 -2.13
CA LEU A 26 12.05 -8.81 -2.98
C LEU A 26 12.97 -7.95 -3.86
N LEU A 27 14.15 -7.58 -3.38
CA LEU A 27 15.08 -6.69 -4.07
C LEU A 27 16.34 -7.40 -4.61
N GLY A 28 16.45 -8.68 -4.36
CA GLY A 28 17.61 -9.47 -4.72
C GLY A 28 18.78 -9.31 -3.73
N SER A 29 19.64 -10.29 -3.69
CA SER A 29 20.94 -10.21 -3.03
C SER A 29 21.95 -11.06 -3.80
N GLU A 30 23.21 -10.68 -3.72
CA GLU A 30 24.32 -11.48 -4.33
C GLU A 30 24.43 -12.90 -3.75
N ALA A 31 23.80 -13.16 -2.60
CA ALA A 31 23.85 -14.45 -1.90
C ALA A 31 22.71 -15.42 -2.28
N PHE A 32 21.70 -14.99 -3.02
CA PHE A 32 20.53 -15.80 -3.39
C PHE A 32 20.41 -15.93 -4.90
N ASP A 33 21.30 -16.74 -5.50
CA ASP A 33 21.32 -17.00 -6.95
C ASP A 33 20.16 -17.88 -7.46
N GLU A 34 19.29 -18.42 -6.58
CA GLU A 34 18.42 -19.53 -6.99
C GLU A 34 16.92 -19.22 -7.01
N GLN A 35 16.46 -18.11 -6.47
CA GLN A 35 15.01 -17.80 -6.47
C GLN A 35 14.73 -16.36 -6.86
N GLU A 36 14.45 -16.17 -8.15
CA GLU A 36 13.97 -14.89 -8.67
C GLU A 36 12.56 -14.61 -8.16
N PHE A 37 12.38 -13.46 -7.51
CA PHE A 37 11.05 -13.01 -7.12
C PHE A 37 10.28 -12.53 -8.38
N PRO A 38 9.07 -13.06 -8.64
CA PRO A 38 8.34 -12.77 -9.87
C PRO A 38 7.65 -11.40 -9.81
N TRP A 39 8.34 -10.38 -10.26
CA TRP A 39 7.76 -9.06 -10.48
C TRP A 39 7.03 -8.99 -11.81
N TYR A 40 5.82 -8.39 -11.78
CA TYR A 40 5.02 -8.13 -12.97
C TYR A 40 4.96 -6.63 -13.25
N PHE A 41 5.22 -6.25 -14.49
CA PHE A 41 5.18 -4.86 -14.92
C PHE A 41 3.74 -4.31 -14.91
N ILE A 42 3.59 -3.12 -14.34
CA ILE A 42 2.37 -2.31 -14.41
C ILE A 42 2.73 -1.01 -15.11
N GLU A 43 2.01 -0.69 -16.17
CA GLU A 43 2.23 0.52 -16.97
C GLU A 43 1.89 1.79 -16.18
N ASP A 44 0.82 1.74 -15.38
CA ASP A 44 0.39 2.85 -14.54
C ASP A 44 -0.21 2.37 -13.21
N VAL A 45 0.39 2.78 -12.08
CA VAL A 45 -0.12 2.51 -10.73
C VAL A 45 -1.07 3.59 -10.22
N THR A 46 -1.23 4.70 -10.94
CA THR A 46 -2.02 5.86 -10.51
C THR A 46 -3.45 5.83 -10.99
N ALA A 47 -3.78 4.93 -11.92
CA ALA A 47 -5.04 4.94 -12.66
C ALA A 47 -5.34 6.32 -13.28
N ALA A 48 -4.29 7.00 -13.78
CA ALA A 48 -4.38 8.36 -14.33
C ALA A 48 -5.17 8.44 -15.65
N GLY A 49 -5.66 7.31 -16.17
CA GLY A 49 -6.40 7.24 -17.42
C GLY A 49 -5.52 7.52 -18.64
N ASP A 50 -6.05 8.23 -19.64
CA ASP A 50 -5.37 8.48 -20.91
C ASP A 50 -4.33 9.61 -20.87
N ASP A 51 -4.02 10.18 -19.70
CA ASP A 51 -3.00 11.23 -19.59
C ASP A 51 -1.60 10.63 -19.42
N ASP A 52 -0.97 10.26 -20.54
CA ASP A 52 0.37 9.67 -20.59
C ASP A 52 1.45 10.45 -19.82
N SER A 53 1.24 11.75 -19.59
CA SER A 53 2.19 12.58 -18.84
C SER A 53 2.26 12.26 -17.34
N GLN A 54 1.32 11.46 -16.87
CA GLN A 54 1.19 11.08 -15.45
C GLN A 54 1.34 9.58 -15.21
N HIS A 55 1.56 8.79 -16.25
CA HIS A 55 1.78 7.36 -16.09
C HIS A 55 2.97 7.08 -15.18
N ARG A 56 2.75 6.19 -14.22
CA ARG A 56 3.72 5.77 -13.20
C ARG A 56 3.98 4.29 -13.33
N PRO A 57 4.92 3.87 -14.20
CA PRO A 57 5.26 2.48 -14.30
C PRO A 57 5.88 1.95 -13.01
N ALA A 58 5.50 0.74 -12.65
CA ALA A 58 6.03 0.06 -11.49
C ALA A 58 6.07 -1.45 -11.73
N MET A 59 6.67 -2.17 -10.78
CA MET A 59 6.52 -3.61 -10.70
C MET A 59 5.60 -3.95 -9.54
N SER A 60 4.79 -5.00 -9.70
CA SER A 60 3.90 -5.50 -8.65
C SER A 60 3.94 -7.01 -8.57
N HIS A 61 3.60 -7.53 -7.40
CA HIS A 61 3.33 -8.94 -7.19
C HIS A 61 2.13 -9.09 -6.25
N GLN A 62 1.18 -9.96 -6.64
CA GLN A 62 -0.03 -10.19 -5.87
C GLN A 62 0.08 -11.47 -5.06
N TYR A 63 -0.11 -11.36 -3.75
CA TYR A 63 -0.08 -12.49 -2.80
C TYR A 63 -1.46 -13.03 -2.49
N VAL A 64 -2.42 -12.12 -2.34
CA VAL A 64 -3.81 -12.41 -2.03
C VAL A 64 -4.69 -11.57 -2.93
N GLU A 65 -5.59 -12.23 -3.65
CA GLU A 65 -6.54 -11.62 -4.57
C GLU A 65 -7.83 -11.27 -3.84
N PHE A 66 -8.27 -10.03 -4.00
CA PHE A 66 -9.53 -9.55 -3.44
C PHE A 66 -10.72 -10.18 -4.15
N GLN A 67 -11.72 -10.56 -3.36
CA GLN A 67 -13.00 -11.06 -3.85
C GLN A 67 -14.08 -10.02 -3.56
N ASP A 68 -14.87 -9.64 -4.56
CA ASP A 68 -15.90 -8.60 -4.43
C ASP A 68 -17.18 -9.10 -3.70
N ASP A 69 -17.21 -10.33 -3.26
CA ASP A 69 -18.24 -10.85 -2.37
C ASP A 69 -17.97 -10.35 -0.94
N LYS A 70 -18.98 -9.75 -0.30
CA LYS A 70 -18.86 -9.12 1.02
C LYS A 70 -18.42 -10.07 2.13
N ASP A 71 -18.72 -11.34 1.99
CA ASP A 71 -18.41 -12.38 2.99
C ASP A 71 -17.19 -13.21 2.58
N ALA A 72 -16.64 -12.99 1.39
CA ALA A 72 -15.51 -13.77 0.91
C ALA A 72 -14.20 -13.30 1.55
N MET A 73 -13.35 -14.28 1.87
CA MET A 73 -11.94 -14.06 2.18
C MET A 73 -11.17 -13.82 0.89
N GLY A 74 -10.02 -13.16 0.98
CA GLY A 74 -9.09 -13.12 -0.14
C GLY A 74 -8.60 -14.51 -0.53
N VAL A 75 -8.31 -14.71 -1.80
CA VAL A 75 -7.78 -15.96 -2.33
C VAL A 75 -6.27 -15.88 -2.43
N ILE A 76 -5.56 -16.84 -1.83
CA ILE A 76 -4.08 -16.88 -1.92
C ILE A 76 -3.70 -17.13 -3.39
N ALA A 77 -2.95 -16.19 -3.95
CA ALA A 77 -2.52 -16.17 -5.35
C ALA A 77 -1.02 -16.50 -5.52
N SER A 78 -0.27 -16.55 -4.42
CA SER A 78 1.17 -16.82 -4.46
C SER A 78 1.67 -17.44 -3.15
N ASP A 79 2.56 -18.42 -3.26
CA ASP A 79 3.22 -19.07 -2.12
C ASP A 79 4.10 -18.09 -1.33
N PHE A 80 4.53 -16.99 -1.93
CA PHE A 80 5.23 -15.91 -1.21
C PHE A 80 4.39 -15.24 -0.12
N HIS A 81 3.06 -15.46 -0.09
CA HIS A 81 2.19 -15.02 0.99
C HIS A 81 2.67 -15.51 2.36
N ASP A 82 3.14 -16.75 2.43
CA ASP A 82 3.57 -17.40 3.69
C ASP A 82 4.70 -16.61 4.37
N MET A 83 5.53 -15.95 3.60
CA MET A 83 6.60 -15.08 4.12
C MET A 83 6.06 -13.90 4.96
N PHE A 84 4.82 -13.48 4.79
CA PHE A 84 4.26 -12.33 5.52
C PHE A 84 3.36 -12.75 6.69
N ILE A 85 3.01 -14.02 6.82
CA ILE A 85 2.14 -14.52 7.91
C ILE A 85 2.65 -14.09 9.30
N PRO A 86 3.94 -14.19 9.67
CA PRO A 86 4.42 -13.76 10.99
C PRO A 86 4.19 -12.26 11.24
N MET A 87 4.40 -11.43 10.23
CA MET A 87 4.13 -9.99 10.31
C MET A 87 2.64 -9.71 10.52
N LEU A 88 1.78 -10.39 9.76
CA LEU A 88 0.32 -10.23 9.84
C LEU A 88 -0.21 -10.71 11.20
N GLN A 89 0.29 -11.84 11.72
CA GLN A 89 -0.05 -12.34 13.05
C GLN A 89 0.36 -11.34 14.14
N ARG A 90 1.53 -10.72 14.03
CA ARG A 90 1.97 -9.69 14.96
C ARG A 90 1.08 -8.46 14.91
N ALA A 91 0.63 -8.05 13.72
CA ALA A 91 -0.34 -6.98 13.55
C ALA A 91 -1.68 -7.32 14.22
N ALA A 92 -2.22 -8.49 13.95
CA ALA A 92 -3.46 -8.95 14.55
C ALA A 92 -3.38 -9.01 16.08
N PHE A 93 -2.31 -9.57 16.63
CA PHE A 93 -2.09 -9.62 18.09
C PHE A 93 -2.04 -8.22 18.69
N LYS A 94 -1.27 -7.29 18.09
CA LYS A 94 -1.12 -5.93 18.58
C LYS A 94 -2.45 -5.17 18.62
N PHE A 95 -3.29 -5.37 17.60
CA PHE A 95 -4.58 -4.69 17.46
C PHE A 95 -5.76 -5.50 17.99
N ARG A 96 -5.49 -6.62 18.68
CA ARG A 96 -6.50 -7.50 19.28
C ARG A 96 -7.55 -7.96 18.27
N MET A 97 -7.11 -8.23 17.06
CA MET A 97 -7.94 -8.87 16.06
C MET A 97 -8.07 -10.36 16.40
N PRO A 98 -9.27 -10.95 16.32
CA PRO A 98 -9.48 -12.34 16.72
C PRO A 98 -8.76 -13.34 15.79
N TYR A 99 -8.53 -12.95 14.55
CA TYR A 99 -7.82 -13.72 13.51
C TYR A 99 -7.26 -12.77 12.46
N VAL A 100 -6.39 -13.28 11.62
CA VAL A 100 -5.89 -12.55 10.45
C VAL A 100 -6.68 -13.00 9.24
N ASN A 101 -7.46 -12.12 8.68
CA ASN A 101 -8.12 -12.32 7.41
C ASN A 101 -7.55 -11.32 6.39
N ALA A 102 -6.69 -11.81 5.50
CA ALA A 102 -6.17 -11.00 4.42
C ALA A 102 -7.21 -10.94 3.29
N LEU A 103 -7.75 -9.76 3.05
CA LEU A 103 -8.66 -9.49 1.94
C LEU A 103 -7.92 -9.31 0.63
N GLN A 104 -6.77 -8.64 0.69
CA GLN A 104 -5.88 -8.37 -0.42
C GLN A 104 -4.45 -8.28 0.10
N GLY A 105 -3.47 -8.73 -0.70
CA GLY A 105 -2.06 -8.60 -0.39
C GLY A 105 -1.25 -8.38 -1.66
N ARG A 106 -0.44 -7.32 -1.69
CA ARG A 106 0.37 -6.93 -2.86
C ARG A 106 1.71 -6.35 -2.42
N SER A 107 2.72 -6.48 -3.27
CA SER A 107 3.90 -5.62 -3.21
C SER A 107 3.98 -4.72 -4.43
N PHE A 108 4.62 -3.58 -4.24
CA PHE A 108 4.95 -2.64 -5.31
C PHE A 108 6.42 -2.25 -5.21
N LEU A 109 7.08 -2.22 -6.35
CA LEU A 109 8.41 -1.65 -6.53
C LEU A 109 8.31 -0.48 -7.49
N GLN A 110 8.46 0.72 -6.97
CA GLN A 110 8.42 1.99 -7.70
C GLN A 110 9.84 2.51 -7.89
N PHE A 111 10.09 3.07 -9.07
CA PHE A 111 11.40 3.57 -9.46
C PHE A 111 11.43 5.09 -9.40
N PRO A 112 12.60 5.70 -9.16
CA PRO A 112 12.76 7.15 -9.25
C PRO A 112 12.31 7.68 -10.60
N THR A 113 11.51 8.74 -10.58
CA THR A 113 10.99 9.39 -11.78
C THR A 113 11.24 10.88 -11.74
N ASN A 114 11.58 11.48 -12.89
CA ASN A 114 11.73 12.93 -13.05
C ASN A 114 10.41 13.63 -13.42
N ILE A 115 9.29 13.13 -12.92
CA ILE A 115 7.97 13.65 -13.22
C ILE A 115 7.67 14.85 -12.31
N LYS A 116 7.09 15.92 -12.89
CA LYS A 116 6.78 17.16 -12.14
C LYS A 116 5.76 16.97 -11.02
N GLN A 117 4.84 16.03 -11.17
CA GLN A 117 3.85 15.71 -10.15
C GLN A 117 4.39 14.58 -9.30
N SER A 118 4.73 14.87 -8.06
CA SER A 118 5.33 13.91 -7.14
C SER A 118 4.31 13.05 -6.39
N VAL A 119 3.04 13.43 -6.38
CA VAL A 119 1.98 12.78 -5.58
C VAL A 119 0.97 12.11 -6.49
N ASP A 120 0.69 10.83 -6.25
CA ASP A 120 -0.34 10.08 -6.96
C ASP A 120 -1.75 10.48 -6.52
N LEU A 121 -2.77 10.03 -7.25
CA LEU A 121 -4.16 10.34 -6.90
C LEU A 121 -4.53 9.72 -5.54
N PRO A 122 -5.14 10.51 -4.62
CA PRO A 122 -5.67 9.98 -3.38
C PRO A 122 -6.78 8.95 -3.63
N HIS A 123 -6.75 7.85 -2.90
CA HIS A 123 -7.68 6.74 -3.05
C HIS A 123 -7.90 6.01 -1.72
N ILE A 124 -8.77 5.03 -1.74
CA ILE A 124 -8.87 3.94 -0.78
C ILE A 124 -8.72 2.61 -1.52
N ASP A 125 -8.21 1.58 -0.85
CA ASP A 125 -7.93 0.30 -1.52
C ASP A 125 -9.18 -0.52 -1.82
N ILE A 126 -10.15 -0.56 -0.88
CA ILE A 126 -11.37 -1.36 -0.99
C ILE A 126 -12.59 -0.50 -0.65
N TYR A 127 -13.52 -0.36 -1.59
CA TYR A 127 -14.74 0.45 -1.43
C TYR A 127 -15.91 -0.32 -0.82
N SER A 128 -15.93 -1.65 -0.98
CA SER A 128 -17.11 -2.46 -0.65
C SER A 128 -17.21 -2.82 0.83
N ARG A 129 -16.12 -2.74 1.59
CA ARG A 129 -16.11 -3.12 3.02
C ARG A 129 -15.02 -2.40 3.81
N LYS A 130 -15.30 -2.24 5.12
CA LYS A 130 -14.32 -1.68 6.07
C LYS A 130 -13.13 -2.64 6.20
N HIS A 131 -11.93 -2.09 6.22
CA HIS A 131 -10.69 -2.86 6.33
C HIS A 131 -9.61 -2.05 7.05
N LEU A 132 -8.57 -2.74 7.45
CA LEU A 132 -7.35 -2.17 7.99
C LEU A 132 -6.26 -2.26 6.92
N VAL A 133 -5.58 -1.16 6.63
CA VAL A 133 -4.36 -1.17 5.83
C VAL A 133 -3.16 -1.49 6.72
N CYS A 134 -2.38 -2.50 6.33
CA CYS A 134 -1.10 -2.86 6.92
C CYS A 134 -0.02 -2.69 5.85
N LEU A 135 0.68 -1.56 5.89
CA LEU A 135 1.71 -1.19 4.92
C LEU A 135 3.10 -1.37 5.54
N TYR A 136 3.90 -2.26 4.99
CA TYR A 136 5.28 -2.52 5.40
C TYR A 136 6.26 -1.95 4.37
N TYR A 137 7.30 -1.26 4.84
CA TYR A 137 8.38 -0.73 4.00
C TYR A 137 9.58 -1.68 4.01
N VAL A 138 9.93 -2.14 2.81
CA VAL A 138 11.02 -3.11 2.58
C VAL A 138 12.40 -2.46 2.63
N CYS A 139 12.47 -1.20 2.22
CA CYS A 139 13.70 -0.40 2.20
C CYS A 139 13.42 1.06 2.55
N ASP A 140 14.49 1.79 2.84
CA ASP A 140 14.43 3.24 2.98
C ASP A 140 14.15 3.88 1.60
N SER A 141 13.32 4.92 1.58
CA SER A 141 13.01 5.67 0.35
C SER A 141 12.62 7.10 0.67
N ASP A 142 12.64 7.93 -0.35
CA ASP A 142 12.22 9.34 -0.30
C ASP A 142 10.80 9.57 -0.87
N GLY A 143 10.08 8.49 -1.17
CA GLY A 143 8.67 8.55 -1.59
C GLY A 143 7.72 8.30 -0.42
N ASP A 144 7.19 9.35 0.20
CA ASP A 144 6.33 9.25 1.39
C ASP A 144 4.99 8.59 1.10
N THR A 145 4.39 7.97 2.12
CA THR A 145 2.95 7.69 2.15
C THR A 145 2.25 8.84 2.84
N ILE A 146 1.22 9.40 2.19
CA ILE A 146 0.40 10.49 2.73
C ILE A 146 -0.97 9.94 3.08
N ILE A 147 -1.40 10.16 4.32
CA ILE A 147 -2.71 9.79 4.82
C ILE A 147 -3.45 11.09 5.14
N TYR A 148 -4.70 11.20 4.70
CA TYR A 148 -5.53 12.39 4.87
C TYR A 148 -6.53 12.21 6.01
N ASN A 149 -7.11 13.31 6.49
CA ASN A 149 -8.17 13.27 7.49
C ASN A 149 -9.51 12.81 6.90
N GLU A 150 -9.67 13.01 5.62
CA GLU A 150 -10.90 12.73 4.88
C GLU A 150 -11.05 11.22 4.65
N ARG A 151 -12.30 10.75 4.74
CA ARG A 151 -12.67 9.35 4.67
C ARG A 151 -13.62 9.07 3.51
N HIS A 152 -13.62 7.84 3.05
CA HIS A 152 -14.68 7.34 2.19
C HIS A 152 -16.05 7.52 2.87
N GLY A 153 -16.98 8.14 2.18
CA GLY A 153 -18.33 8.42 2.68
C GLY A 153 -18.52 9.75 3.38
N ASP A 154 -17.45 10.51 3.73
CA ASP A 154 -17.57 11.87 4.26
C ASP A 154 -18.10 12.83 3.19
N TYR A 155 -17.84 12.54 1.93
CA TYR A 155 -18.35 13.28 0.78
C TYR A 155 -19.54 12.54 0.17
N LYS A 156 -20.67 13.24 0.06
CA LYS A 156 -21.93 12.70 -0.51
C LYS A 156 -21.86 12.42 -2.01
N GLU A 157 -20.81 12.85 -2.67
CA GLU A 157 -20.59 12.60 -4.10
C GLU A 157 -19.70 11.35 -4.28
N ASN A 158 -20.20 10.41 -5.08
CA ASN A 158 -19.56 9.10 -5.33
C ASN A 158 -18.12 9.26 -5.78
N PHE A 159 -17.17 8.87 -4.95
CA PHE A 159 -15.75 8.72 -5.34
C PHE A 159 -15.55 7.72 -6.49
N SER A 160 -16.51 6.83 -6.76
CA SER A 160 -16.50 5.96 -7.94
C SER A 160 -16.56 6.71 -9.27
N GLU A 161 -16.88 8.01 -9.24
CA GLU A 161 -16.86 8.91 -10.40
C GLU A 161 -15.61 9.78 -10.47
N TRP A 162 -14.64 9.58 -9.60
CA TRP A 162 -13.36 10.27 -9.64
C TRP A 162 -12.51 9.72 -10.78
N THR A 163 -12.78 10.23 -11.98
CA THR A 163 -11.85 10.14 -13.10
C THR A 163 -10.77 11.20 -12.94
N VAL A 164 -9.63 11.01 -13.56
CA VAL A 164 -8.55 12.02 -13.60
C VAL A 164 -9.06 13.37 -14.10
N GLU A 165 -10.00 13.39 -15.06
CA GLU A 165 -10.68 14.60 -15.53
C GLU A 165 -11.48 15.27 -14.41
N ASN A 166 -12.21 14.51 -13.62
CA ASN A 166 -13.01 15.04 -12.52
C ASN A 166 -12.14 15.61 -11.38
N VAL A 167 -10.94 15.06 -11.16
CA VAL A 167 -9.99 15.59 -10.17
C VAL A 167 -9.31 16.86 -10.68
N LYS A 168 -9.10 17.00 -12.00
CA LYS A 168 -8.49 18.20 -12.61
C LYS A 168 -9.49 19.35 -12.74
N GLU A 169 -10.75 19.08 -13.04
CA GLU A 169 -11.78 20.08 -13.31
C GLU A 169 -12.68 20.40 -12.11
N ARG A 170 -12.89 19.46 -11.23
CA ARG A 170 -13.52 19.69 -9.94
C ARG A 170 -12.48 20.15 -8.96
N VAL A 171 -12.81 21.18 -8.23
CA VAL A 171 -12.17 21.51 -6.97
C VAL A 171 -12.22 20.23 -6.12
N ALA A 172 -11.21 19.38 -6.26
CA ALA A 172 -11.01 18.30 -5.31
C ALA A 172 -11.09 18.98 -3.94
N PRO A 173 -11.97 18.54 -3.02
CA PRO A 173 -12.02 19.15 -1.71
C PRO A 173 -10.58 19.17 -1.21
N GLU A 174 -10.14 20.30 -0.63
CA GLU A 174 -8.80 20.42 -0.11
C GLU A 174 -8.59 19.30 0.92
N LEU A 175 -7.93 18.25 0.51
CA LEU A 175 -7.60 17.15 1.41
C LEU A 175 -6.58 17.65 2.42
N THR A 176 -6.85 17.41 3.70
CA THR A 176 -5.98 17.84 4.78
C THR A 176 -5.08 16.70 5.23
N ILE A 177 -3.77 16.91 5.20
CA ILE A 177 -2.81 15.88 5.58
C ILE A 177 -2.93 15.59 7.07
N LYS A 178 -3.24 14.33 7.38
CA LYS A 178 -3.24 13.79 8.74
C LYS A 178 -1.84 13.33 9.14
N GLN A 179 -1.20 12.57 8.26
CA GLN A 179 0.09 11.95 8.53
C GLN A 179 0.90 11.84 7.23
N ARG A 180 2.17 12.21 7.28
CA ARG A 180 3.18 11.84 6.31
C ARG A 180 4.09 10.78 6.91
N VAL A 181 4.37 9.73 6.17
CA VAL A 181 5.21 8.64 6.62
C VAL A 181 6.30 8.36 5.60
N THR A 182 7.51 8.70 5.95
CA THR A 182 8.70 8.39 5.15
C THR A 182 9.02 6.89 5.24
N PRO A 183 9.21 6.19 4.12
CA PRO A 183 9.62 4.81 4.11
C PRO A 183 10.94 4.59 4.86
N LYS A 184 10.93 3.59 5.75
CA LYS A 184 12.11 3.11 6.45
C LYS A 184 12.05 1.60 6.55
N GLN A 185 13.12 0.93 6.26
CA GLN A 185 13.17 -0.53 6.34
C GLN A 185 12.66 -1.04 7.69
N GLY A 186 11.76 -2.01 7.66
CA GLY A 186 11.15 -2.59 8.87
C GLY A 186 10.05 -1.77 9.52
N ARG A 187 9.72 -0.59 8.98
CA ARG A 187 8.59 0.22 9.43
C ARG A 187 7.28 -0.33 8.90
N VAL A 188 6.28 -0.38 9.77
CA VAL A 188 4.88 -0.65 9.42
C VAL A 188 4.03 0.58 9.69
N VAL A 189 3.09 0.84 8.80
CA VAL A 189 2.00 1.78 9.00
C VAL A 189 0.69 1.00 9.02
N LEU A 190 -0.10 1.22 10.06
CA LEU A 190 -1.40 0.60 10.23
C LEU A 190 -2.44 1.70 10.39
N PHE A 191 -3.48 1.68 9.55
CA PHE A 191 -4.52 2.70 9.57
C PHE A 191 -5.85 2.17 9.03
N ASP A 192 -6.92 2.88 9.39
CA ASP A 192 -8.26 2.62 8.88
C ASP A 192 -8.27 2.77 7.35
N GLY A 193 -8.60 1.69 6.64
CA GLY A 193 -8.59 1.64 5.17
C GLY A 193 -9.58 2.58 4.48
N TRP A 194 -10.50 3.19 5.23
CA TRP A 194 -11.39 4.22 4.70
C TRP A 194 -10.81 5.63 4.77
N LEU A 195 -9.63 5.83 5.37
CA LEU A 195 -8.90 7.08 5.23
C LEU A 195 -8.35 7.20 3.80
N MET A 196 -8.60 8.35 3.18
CA MET A 196 -7.97 8.67 1.89
C MET A 196 -6.47 8.68 2.07
N HIS A 197 -5.76 8.07 1.13
CA HIS A 197 -4.31 8.01 1.17
C HIS A 197 -3.70 7.99 -0.22
N THR A 198 -2.41 8.29 -0.31
CA THR A 198 -1.67 8.28 -1.56
C THR A 198 -0.18 8.04 -1.32
N ALA A 199 0.56 7.86 -2.39
CA ALA A 199 2.02 7.79 -2.39
C ALA A 199 2.64 8.99 -3.09
N GLU A 200 3.79 9.44 -2.59
CA GLU A 200 4.73 10.23 -3.37
C GLU A 200 5.64 9.31 -4.16
N GLN A 201 5.98 9.74 -5.36
CA GLN A 201 6.96 9.03 -6.17
C GLN A 201 8.37 9.27 -5.62
N PRO A 202 9.20 8.22 -5.54
CA PRO A 202 10.59 8.39 -5.13
C PRO A 202 11.36 9.18 -6.19
N ILE A 203 12.34 9.97 -5.73
CA ILE A 203 13.18 10.81 -6.58
C ILE A 203 14.59 10.21 -6.70
N ASN A 204 15.14 9.70 -5.61
CA ASN A 204 16.53 9.22 -5.55
C ASN A 204 16.64 7.70 -5.34
N ASN A 205 15.72 7.12 -4.59
CA ASN A 205 15.78 5.71 -4.20
C ASN A 205 14.54 4.97 -4.70
N VAL A 206 14.66 3.66 -4.93
CA VAL A 206 13.47 2.85 -5.17
C VAL A 206 12.57 2.85 -3.94
N ARG A 207 11.26 2.73 -4.15
CA ARG A 207 10.28 2.54 -3.09
C ARG A 207 9.68 1.15 -3.21
N CYS A 208 10.03 0.27 -2.27
CA CYS A 208 9.49 -1.08 -2.20
C CYS A 208 8.62 -1.24 -0.96
N ILE A 209 7.37 -1.64 -1.17
CA ILE A 209 6.38 -1.84 -0.12
C ILE A 209 5.66 -3.18 -0.24
N VAL A 210 5.13 -3.63 0.88
CA VAL A 210 4.15 -4.71 0.96
C VAL A 210 2.90 -4.16 1.61
N ASN A 211 1.76 -4.24 0.91
CA ASN A 211 0.48 -3.73 1.36
C ASN A 211 -0.51 -4.88 1.55
N TYR A 212 -1.06 -5.01 2.75
CA TYR A 212 -2.16 -5.91 3.06
C TYR A 212 -3.39 -5.14 3.55
N ASN A 213 -4.54 -5.53 3.03
CA ASN A 213 -5.83 -5.11 3.53
C ASN A 213 -6.43 -6.25 4.36
N LEU A 214 -6.69 -5.98 5.63
CA LEU A 214 -7.09 -6.96 6.65
C LEU A 214 -8.50 -6.67 7.18
N ASP A 215 -9.22 -7.74 7.55
CA ASP A 215 -10.54 -7.68 8.19
C ASP A 215 -10.55 -8.48 9.50
#